data_9ac7fa13841431a4cfc7c4f40a836c9d
#
_entry.id   9ac7fa13841431a4cfc7c4f40a836c9d
#
_cell.length_a   1.000
_cell.length_b   1.000
_cell.length_c   1.000
_cell.angle_alpha   90.00
_cell.angle_beta   90.00
_cell.angle_gamma   90.00
#
_symmetry.space_group_name_H-M   'P 1'
#
loop_
_entity.id
_entity.type
_entity.pdbx_description
1 polymer ?
#
loop_
_entity_poly.entity_id
_entity_poly.type
_entity_poly.pdbx_seq_one_letter_code
_entity_poly.pdbx_strand_id
1 'polypeptide(L)'
;MKKILVAEDNDSNYILMTYILKKYYQYDRAKNGEEAVKMVEEGQYDIVLMDIKMPVMDGLEATKKIKETHPDQPFVALTANAFDSDRQLAFDAGCNDFLSKPVSSEACLKTIRKFTGE
;
A
#
# COMPACT_ATOMS: atom_id res chain seq x y z
N MET A 1 7.44 -14.62 -8.98
CA MET A 1 7.67 -13.64 -7.91
C MET A 1 6.52 -12.66 -7.87
N LYS A 2 5.94 -12.46 -6.73
CA LYS A 2 4.81 -11.55 -6.57
C LYS A 2 5.23 -10.10 -6.77
N LYS A 3 4.32 -9.28 -7.26
CA LYS A 3 4.57 -7.88 -7.59
C LYS A 3 3.77 -6.95 -6.68
N ILE A 4 4.47 -5.97 -6.10
CA ILE A 4 3.92 -5.06 -5.11
C ILE A 4 3.95 -3.64 -5.63
N LEU A 5 2.86 -2.90 -5.46
CA LEU A 5 2.87 -1.46 -5.67
C LEU A 5 3.05 -0.78 -4.34
N VAL A 6 4.05 0.09 -4.23
CA VAL A 6 4.28 0.90 -3.04
C VAL A 6 3.93 2.34 -3.38
N ALA A 7 2.86 2.85 -2.79
CA ALA A 7 2.45 4.24 -2.94
C ALA A 7 2.95 5.02 -1.73
N GLU A 8 4.03 5.78 -1.94
CA GLU A 8 4.72 6.53 -0.89
C GLU A 8 5.40 7.75 -1.49
N ASP A 9 5.06 8.94 -1.03
CA ASP A 9 5.60 10.20 -1.54
C ASP A 9 6.96 10.57 -0.93
N ASN A 10 7.27 10.07 0.27
CA ASN A 10 8.52 10.37 0.95
C ASN A 10 9.62 9.41 0.49
N ASP A 11 10.69 9.97 -0.07
CA ASP A 11 11.78 9.16 -0.62
C ASP A 11 12.46 8.27 0.43
N SER A 12 12.68 8.81 1.63
CA SER A 12 13.32 8.03 2.70
C SER A 12 12.48 6.84 3.12
N ASN A 13 11.17 7.04 3.26
CA ASN A 13 10.26 5.95 3.61
C ASN A 13 10.18 4.91 2.49
N TYR A 14 10.17 5.37 1.25
CA TYR A 14 10.17 4.45 0.11
C TYR A 14 11.45 3.60 0.08
N ILE A 15 12.61 4.21 0.30
CA ILE A 15 13.89 3.48 0.33
C ILE A 15 13.87 2.40 1.42
N LEU A 16 13.34 2.70 2.61
CA LEU A 16 13.19 1.70 3.67
C LEU A 16 12.34 0.51 3.21
N MET A 17 11.24 0.79 2.49
CA MET A 17 10.39 -0.28 1.95
C MET A 17 11.15 -1.14 0.93
N THR A 18 11.98 -0.53 0.08
CA THR A 18 12.75 -1.31 -0.91
C THR A 18 13.71 -2.29 -0.25
N TYR A 19 14.34 -1.92 0.85
CA TYR A 19 15.22 -2.84 1.60
C TYR A 19 14.45 -4.05 2.13
N ILE A 20 13.20 -3.86 2.50
CA ILE A 20 12.35 -4.96 2.97
C ILE A 20 11.97 -5.89 1.80
N LEU A 21 11.62 -5.31 0.66
CA LEU A 21 10.98 -6.04 -0.44
C LEU A 21 11.94 -6.66 -1.45
N LYS A 22 13.08 -6.04 -1.69
CA LYS A 22 13.94 -6.36 -2.85
C LYS A 22 14.41 -7.82 -2.93
N LYS A 23 14.51 -8.52 -1.82
CA LYS A 23 14.96 -9.93 -1.80
C LYS A 23 13.87 -10.91 -2.18
N TYR A 24 12.61 -10.52 -2.01
CA TYR A 24 11.48 -11.46 -2.07
C TYR A 24 10.45 -11.13 -3.14
N TYR A 25 10.38 -9.86 -3.57
CA TYR A 25 9.29 -9.40 -4.43
C TYR A 25 9.80 -8.46 -5.52
N GLN A 26 9.03 -8.39 -6.60
CA GLN A 26 9.13 -7.28 -7.56
C GLN A 26 8.30 -6.12 -7.01
N TYR A 27 8.68 -4.90 -7.30
CA TYR A 27 7.93 -3.75 -6.80
C TYR A 27 8.07 -2.55 -7.73
N ASP A 28 7.03 -1.72 -7.74
CA ASP A 28 7.01 -0.43 -8.41
C ASP A 28 6.59 0.63 -7.42
N ARG A 29 6.83 1.89 -7.77
CA ARG A 29 6.49 3.02 -6.92
C ARG A 29 5.44 3.91 -7.56
N ALA A 30 4.44 4.33 -6.77
CA ALA A 30 3.58 5.47 -7.06
C ALA A 30 3.93 6.58 -6.06
N LYS A 31 4.04 7.82 -6.51
CA LYS A 31 4.42 8.95 -5.65
C LYS A 31 3.23 9.68 -5.05
N ASN A 32 2.04 9.38 -5.53
CA ASN A 32 0.79 9.93 -5.01
C ASN A 32 -0.35 9.00 -5.36
N GLY A 33 -1.55 9.32 -4.87
CA GLY A 33 -2.73 8.48 -5.09
C GLY A 33 -3.16 8.41 -6.55
N GLU A 34 -3.02 9.50 -7.29
CA GLU A 34 -3.37 9.53 -8.70
C GLU A 34 -2.50 8.58 -9.52
N GLU A 35 -1.19 8.59 -9.26
CA GLU A 35 -0.28 7.63 -9.90
C GLU A 35 -0.63 6.19 -9.54
N ALA A 36 -1.00 5.95 -8.28
CA ALA A 36 -1.39 4.61 -7.83
C ALA A 36 -2.61 4.11 -8.58
N VAL A 37 -3.64 4.94 -8.74
CA VAL A 37 -4.84 4.58 -9.50
C VAL A 37 -4.46 4.20 -10.93
N LYS A 38 -3.68 5.04 -11.59
CA LYS A 38 -3.25 4.80 -12.97
C LYS A 38 -2.45 3.51 -13.11
N MET A 39 -1.51 3.28 -12.20
CA MET A 39 -0.65 2.10 -12.26
C MET A 39 -1.42 0.80 -12.05
N VAL A 40 -2.39 0.78 -11.13
CA VAL A 40 -3.22 -0.40 -10.93
C VAL A 40 -4.10 -0.66 -12.15
N GLU A 41 -4.60 0.38 -12.81
CA GLU A 41 -5.41 0.24 -14.02
C GLU A 41 -4.60 -0.29 -15.20
N GLU A 42 -3.32 0.08 -15.30
CA GLU A 42 -2.45 -0.31 -16.42
C GLU A 42 -1.69 -1.61 -16.18
N GLY A 43 -1.55 -2.06 -14.94
CA GLY A 43 -0.76 -3.23 -14.59
C GLY A 43 -1.53 -4.16 -13.68
N GLN A 44 -0.83 -5.20 -13.22
CA GLN A 44 -1.39 -6.14 -12.25
C GLN A 44 -0.46 -6.22 -11.05
N TYR A 45 -1.02 -5.99 -9.88
CA TYR A 45 -0.28 -6.07 -8.62
C TYR A 45 -0.96 -7.07 -7.70
N ASP A 46 -0.15 -7.85 -7.00
CA ASP A 46 -0.66 -8.83 -6.04
C ASP A 46 -1.13 -8.17 -4.76
N ILE A 47 -0.50 -7.04 -4.40
CA ILE A 47 -0.89 -6.25 -3.23
C ILE A 47 -0.41 -4.81 -3.41
N VAL A 48 -1.14 -3.86 -2.83
CA VAL A 48 -0.77 -2.46 -2.81
C VAL A 48 -0.50 -2.03 -1.37
N LEU A 49 0.69 -1.48 -1.12
CA LEU A 49 1.03 -0.84 0.15
C LEU A 49 0.81 0.66 -0.05
N MET A 50 -0.22 1.21 0.60
CA MET A 50 -0.72 2.54 0.32
C MET A 50 -0.55 3.46 1.52
N ASP A 51 0.33 4.47 1.39
CA ASP A 51 0.42 5.54 2.38
C ASP A 51 -0.89 6.33 2.36
N ILE A 52 -1.45 6.56 3.53
CA ILE A 52 -2.71 7.29 3.65
C ILE A 52 -2.54 8.75 3.28
N LYS A 53 -1.46 9.38 3.73
CA LYS A 53 -1.24 10.82 3.54
C LYS A 53 -0.25 11.09 2.42
N MET A 54 -0.77 11.51 1.27
CA MET A 54 0.03 11.86 0.11
C MET A 54 -0.55 13.10 -0.56
N PRO A 55 0.28 13.87 -1.30
CA PRO A 55 -0.21 15.03 -2.05
C PRO A 55 -1.03 14.62 -3.27
N VAL A 56 -1.72 15.56 -3.87
CA VAL A 56 -2.56 15.42 -5.06
C VAL A 56 -3.82 14.60 -4.78
N MET A 57 -3.66 13.35 -4.43
CA MET A 57 -4.75 12.45 -4.03
C MET A 57 -4.21 11.55 -2.92
N ASP A 58 -4.86 11.57 -1.75
CA ASP A 58 -4.42 10.74 -0.62
C ASP A 58 -4.73 9.25 -0.84
N GLY A 59 -4.16 8.42 0.01
CA GLY A 59 -4.29 6.97 -0.12
C GLY A 59 -5.70 6.45 0.10
N LEU A 60 -6.50 7.12 0.92
CA LEU A 60 -7.88 6.70 1.17
C LEU A 60 -8.73 6.92 -0.07
N GLU A 61 -8.61 8.09 -0.71
CA GLU A 61 -9.33 8.39 -1.94
C GLU A 61 -8.91 7.46 -3.07
N ALA A 62 -7.59 7.23 -3.20
CA ALA A 62 -7.07 6.32 -4.22
C ALA A 62 -7.60 4.90 -4.03
N THR A 63 -7.64 4.41 -2.79
CA THR A 63 -8.17 3.08 -2.49
C THR A 63 -9.63 2.96 -2.89
N LYS A 64 -10.45 3.96 -2.54
CA LYS A 64 -11.87 3.97 -2.93
C LYS A 64 -12.05 3.90 -4.45
N LYS A 65 -11.27 4.70 -5.18
CA LYS A 65 -11.35 4.71 -6.65
C LYS A 65 -10.94 3.40 -7.26
N ILE A 66 -9.85 2.81 -6.79
CA ILE A 66 -9.36 1.55 -7.32
C ILE A 66 -10.36 0.42 -7.03
N LYS A 67 -10.95 0.41 -5.84
CA LYS A 67 -11.93 -0.63 -5.46
C LYS A 67 -13.20 -0.61 -6.31
N GLU A 68 -13.54 0.52 -6.94
CA GLU A 68 -14.69 0.58 -7.85
C GLU A 68 -14.50 -0.32 -9.06
N THR A 69 -13.28 -0.43 -9.57
CA THR A 69 -12.96 -1.23 -10.76
C THR A 69 -12.21 -2.52 -10.44
N HIS A 70 -11.54 -2.57 -9.29
CA HIS A 70 -10.74 -3.72 -8.85
C HIS A 70 -11.11 -4.10 -7.41
N PRO A 71 -12.35 -4.60 -7.20
CA PRO A 71 -12.84 -4.85 -5.83
C PRO A 71 -12.06 -5.93 -5.08
N ASP A 72 -11.37 -6.81 -5.77
CA ASP A 72 -10.59 -7.89 -5.15
C ASP A 72 -9.13 -7.53 -4.90
N GLN A 73 -8.70 -6.31 -5.30
CA GLN A 73 -7.31 -5.88 -5.10
C GLN A 73 -7.01 -5.72 -3.60
N PRO A 74 -6.02 -6.46 -3.06
CA PRO A 74 -5.64 -6.27 -1.66
C PRO A 74 -4.90 -4.96 -1.44
N PHE A 75 -5.26 -4.24 -0.38
CA PHE A 75 -4.63 -2.99 0.04
C PHE A 75 -4.23 -3.07 1.49
N VAL A 76 -3.00 -2.63 1.78
CA VAL A 76 -2.52 -2.46 3.16
C VAL A 76 -2.20 -0.98 3.34
N ALA A 77 -2.87 -0.33 4.27
CA ALA A 77 -2.63 1.08 4.57
C ALA A 77 -1.34 1.25 5.36
N LEU A 78 -0.55 2.25 5.00
CA LEU A 78 0.64 2.65 5.77
C LEU A 78 0.27 3.94 6.52
N THR A 79 0.30 3.89 7.83
CA THR A 79 -0.12 5.02 8.66
C THR A 79 0.96 5.42 9.67
N ALA A 80 1.17 6.72 9.85
CA ALA A 80 2.05 7.24 10.88
C ALA A 80 1.42 7.14 12.26
N ASN A 81 0.12 6.85 12.30
CA ASN A 81 -0.67 6.89 13.52
C ASN A 81 -1.60 5.68 13.58
N ALA A 82 -1.31 4.75 14.49
CA ALA A 82 -2.07 3.52 14.64
C ALA A 82 -3.32 3.70 15.53
N PHE A 83 -3.80 4.93 15.69
CA PHE A 83 -5.01 5.20 16.45
C PHE A 83 -6.25 4.68 15.72
N ASP A 84 -7.26 4.34 16.48
CA ASP A 84 -8.49 3.72 15.97
C ASP A 84 -9.13 4.50 14.84
N SER A 85 -9.07 5.86 14.87
CA SER A 85 -9.68 6.70 13.83
C SER A 85 -9.03 6.48 12.46
N ASP A 86 -7.71 6.46 12.37
CA ASP A 86 -7.00 6.25 11.10
C ASP A 86 -7.21 4.83 10.59
N ARG A 87 -7.19 3.88 11.50
CA ARG A 87 -7.45 2.47 11.20
C ARG A 87 -8.86 2.29 10.62
N GLN A 88 -9.84 2.89 11.25
CA GLN A 88 -11.23 2.81 10.79
C GLN A 88 -11.40 3.46 9.41
N LEU A 89 -10.78 4.62 9.19
CA LEU A 89 -10.82 5.28 7.89
C LEU A 89 -10.22 4.41 6.79
N ALA A 90 -9.12 3.71 7.09
CA ALA A 90 -8.49 2.80 6.13
C ALA A 90 -9.43 1.65 5.75
N PHE A 91 -10.04 1.01 6.73
CA PHE A 91 -10.98 -0.08 6.47
C PHE A 91 -12.24 0.40 5.76
N ASP A 92 -12.76 1.58 6.11
CA ASP A 92 -13.92 2.16 5.43
C ASP A 92 -13.63 2.47 3.96
N ALA A 93 -12.39 2.82 3.64
CA ALA A 93 -11.99 3.07 2.25
C ALA A 93 -11.79 1.78 1.45
N GLY A 94 -11.72 0.63 2.10
CA GLY A 94 -11.55 -0.66 1.45
C GLY A 94 -10.20 -1.33 1.66
N CYS A 95 -9.37 -0.81 2.56
CA CYS A 95 -8.11 -1.47 2.90
C CYS A 95 -8.37 -2.76 3.65
N ASN A 96 -7.55 -3.77 3.37
CA ASN A 96 -7.68 -5.09 3.98
C ASN A 96 -6.93 -5.20 5.30
N ASP A 97 -5.91 -4.36 5.49
CA ASP A 97 -5.11 -4.35 6.71
C ASP A 97 -4.37 -3.01 6.80
N PHE A 98 -3.56 -2.82 7.83
CA PHE A 98 -2.76 -1.61 8.01
C PHE A 98 -1.42 -1.94 8.67
N LEU A 99 -0.42 -1.08 8.46
CA LEU A 99 0.89 -1.15 9.09
C LEU A 99 1.23 0.23 9.63
N SER A 100 1.75 0.29 10.85
CA SER A 100 2.19 1.54 11.47
C SER A 100 3.61 1.88 11.03
N LYS A 101 3.88 3.14 10.76
CA LYS A 101 5.24 3.63 10.51
C LYS A 101 5.94 3.90 11.85
N PRO A 102 7.23 3.64 11.97
CA PRO A 102 8.10 3.01 10.96
C PRO A 102 7.76 1.53 10.79
N VAL A 103 7.66 1.09 9.55
CA VAL A 103 7.25 -0.28 9.24
C VAL A 103 8.41 -1.25 9.52
N SER A 104 8.16 -2.28 10.35
CA SER A 104 9.17 -3.31 10.58
C SER A 104 9.15 -4.31 9.43
N SER A 105 10.34 -4.85 9.08
CA SER A 105 10.42 -5.84 8.01
C SER A 105 9.62 -7.09 8.34
N GLU A 106 9.66 -7.54 9.59
CA GLU A 106 8.90 -8.72 10.02
C GLU A 106 7.40 -8.53 9.83
N ALA A 107 6.84 -7.41 10.30
CA ALA A 107 5.41 -7.14 10.17
C ALA A 107 5.00 -6.99 8.71
N CYS A 108 5.82 -6.30 7.92
CA CYS A 108 5.55 -6.07 6.51
C CYS A 108 5.51 -7.39 5.73
N LEU A 109 6.53 -8.22 5.87
CA LEU A 109 6.62 -9.50 5.17
C LEU A 109 5.51 -10.45 5.59
N LYS A 110 5.19 -10.49 6.88
CA LYS A 110 4.09 -11.32 7.39
C LYS A 110 2.77 -10.92 6.77
N THR A 111 2.50 -9.61 6.71
CA THR A 111 1.26 -9.09 6.13
C THR A 111 1.17 -9.38 4.64
N ILE A 112 2.24 -9.19 3.90
CA ILE A 112 2.26 -9.49 2.47
C ILE A 112 1.98 -10.96 2.22
N ARG A 113 2.64 -11.86 2.96
CA ARG A 113 2.44 -13.31 2.81
C ARG A 113 1.01 -13.72 3.12
N LYS A 114 0.38 -13.06 4.08
CA LYS A 114 -1.02 -13.32 4.44
C LYS A 114 -1.96 -13.15 3.25
N PHE A 115 -1.71 -12.14 2.41
CA PHE A 115 -2.58 -11.82 1.28
C PHE A 115 -2.12 -12.43 -0.05
N THR A 116 -0.83 -12.71 -0.21
CA THR A 116 -0.29 -13.21 -1.49
C THR A 116 0.09 -14.69 -1.46
N GLY A 117 0.25 -15.25 -0.28
CA GLY A 117 0.69 -16.64 -0.14
C GLY A 117 2.20 -16.82 -0.26
N GLU A 118 2.95 -15.76 -0.47
CA GLU A 118 4.39 -15.84 -0.62
C GLU A 118 5.10 -14.91 0.35
#